data_40fd3f96c4d57b7e3933eb55610a6112
#
_entry.id   40fd3f96c4d57b7e3933eb55610a6112
#
_cell.length_a   1.000
_cell.length_b   1.000
_cell.length_c   1.000
_cell.angle_alpha   90.00
_cell.angle_beta   90.00
_cell.angle_gamma   90.00
#
_symmetry.space_group_name_H-M   'P 1'
#
loop_
_entity.id
_entity.type
_entity.pdbx_description
1 polymer ?
#
loop_
_entity_poly.entity_id
_entity_poly.type
_entity_poly.pdbx_seq_one_letter_code
_entity_poly.pdbx_strand_id
1 'polypeptide(L)'
;MCSISGFYNVHGRYTEAENHFQNILSDMNIKQKHRGPDDDGILLTDTCGLSHTRLSIRDIKAGIQPMTRTVAGRSFTIVFNGEIYNTDELKQPLISHGYSFTTTSDTEVLLLSYIYYGPDFVEKVNGIFAFAIYDHME
;
A
#
# COMPACT_ATOMS: atom_id res chain seq x y z
N MET A 1 -6.53 13.71 4.88
CA MET A 1 -5.37 12.93 4.40
C MET A 1 -5.31 11.62 5.14
N CYS A 2 -5.04 10.54 4.43
CA CYS A 2 -4.84 9.20 5.00
C CYS A 2 -3.66 9.15 5.98
N SER A 3 -3.46 8.04 6.64
CA SER A 3 -2.24 7.77 7.38
C SER A 3 -1.75 6.34 7.12
N ILE A 4 -0.47 6.16 7.30
CA ILE A 4 0.20 4.86 7.21
C ILE A 4 1.03 4.64 8.46
N SER A 5 1.09 3.42 8.93
CA SER A 5 2.01 2.98 9.98
C SER A 5 2.33 1.50 9.84
N GLY A 6 3.34 1.06 10.56
CA GLY A 6 3.74 -0.34 10.49
C GLY A 6 5.05 -0.62 11.20
N PHE A 7 5.45 -1.87 11.13
CA PHE A 7 6.72 -2.37 11.68
C PHE A 7 7.27 -3.49 10.80
N TYR A 8 8.57 -3.66 10.85
CA TYR A 8 9.27 -4.70 10.09
C TYR A 8 10.42 -5.29 10.90
N ASN A 9 10.56 -6.61 10.83
CA ASN A 9 11.72 -7.32 11.38
C ASN A 9 11.99 -8.57 10.52
N VAL A 10 13.14 -8.63 9.89
CA VAL A 10 13.54 -9.75 8.99
C VAL A 10 13.55 -11.12 9.71
N HIS A 11 13.73 -11.12 11.01
CA HIS A 11 13.67 -12.34 11.86
C HIS A 11 12.36 -12.43 12.65
N GLY A 12 11.36 -11.65 12.28
CA GLY A 12 10.06 -11.61 12.94
C GLY A 12 9.29 -12.91 12.79
N ARG A 13 8.45 -13.19 13.78
CA ARG A 13 7.48 -14.29 13.81
C ARG A 13 6.17 -13.78 14.38
N TYR A 14 5.70 -12.69 13.81
CA TYR A 14 4.53 -11.97 14.34
C TYR A 14 3.26 -12.82 14.30
N THR A 15 3.15 -13.76 13.36
CA THR A 15 1.99 -14.66 13.27
C THR A 15 1.93 -15.70 14.38
N GLU A 16 3.04 -15.96 15.09
CA GLU A 16 3.01 -16.80 16.30
C GLU A 16 2.24 -16.16 17.47
N ALA A 17 2.10 -14.83 17.47
CA ALA A 17 1.28 -14.06 18.41
C ALA A 17 0.32 -13.13 17.65
N GLU A 18 -0.40 -13.68 16.70
CA GLU A 18 -1.21 -12.96 15.71
C GLU A 18 -2.17 -11.94 16.36
N ASN A 19 -2.97 -12.37 17.32
CA ASN A 19 -3.93 -11.49 18.00
C ASN A 19 -3.27 -10.28 18.68
N HIS A 20 -2.10 -10.49 19.28
CA HIS A 20 -1.35 -9.41 19.92
C HIS A 20 -0.89 -8.36 18.91
N PHE A 21 -0.29 -8.77 17.79
CA PHE A 21 0.21 -7.85 16.79
C PHE A 21 -0.90 -7.22 15.93
N GLN A 22 -1.99 -7.94 15.69
CA GLN A 22 -3.20 -7.34 15.07
C GLN A 22 -3.79 -6.24 15.96
N ASN A 23 -3.83 -6.44 17.28
CA ASN A 23 -4.29 -5.41 18.21
C ASN A 23 -3.38 -4.18 18.20
N ILE A 24 -2.06 -4.36 18.11
CA ILE A 24 -1.11 -3.24 17.96
C ILE A 24 -1.41 -2.42 16.70
N LEU A 25 -1.59 -3.09 15.55
CA LEU A 25 -1.93 -2.42 14.28
C LEU A 25 -3.28 -1.68 14.37
N SER A 26 -4.27 -2.31 14.98
CA SER A 26 -5.59 -1.69 15.22
C SER A 26 -5.49 -0.47 16.12
N ASP A 27 -4.69 -0.51 17.18
CA ASP A 27 -4.45 0.62 18.06
C ASP A 27 -3.72 1.77 17.35
N MET A 28 -2.78 1.45 16.44
CA MET A 28 -2.16 2.45 15.56
C MET A 28 -3.21 3.17 14.71
N ASN A 29 -4.13 2.42 14.10
CA ASN A 29 -5.22 2.98 13.31
C ASN A 29 -6.16 3.84 14.16
N ILE A 30 -6.53 3.40 15.36
CA ILE A 30 -7.38 4.18 16.28
C ILE A 30 -6.74 5.53 16.60
N LYS A 31 -5.45 5.57 16.90
CA LYS A 31 -4.72 6.81 17.18
C LYS A 31 -4.64 7.77 16.00
N GLN A 32 -4.66 7.23 14.77
CA GLN A 32 -4.57 7.99 13.54
C GLN A 32 -5.93 8.24 12.86
N LYS A 33 -7.02 7.82 13.48
CA LYS A 33 -8.38 7.90 12.91
C LYS A 33 -8.82 9.33 12.56
N HIS A 34 -8.29 10.33 13.26
CA HIS A 34 -8.54 11.74 12.96
C HIS A 34 -8.01 12.16 11.56
N ARG A 35 -7.05 11.43 11.00
CA ARG A 35 -6.51 11.67 9.65
C ARG A 35 -7.29 10.94 8.56
N GLY A 36 -7.87 9.80 8.88
CA GLY A 36 -8.62 8.97 7.94
C GLY A 36 -9.81 8.29 8.63
N PRO A 37 -10.94 9.00 8.79
CA PRO A 37 -12.07 8.48 9.55
C PRO A 37 -12.96 7.50 8.78
N ASP A 38 -12.81 7.40 7.45
CA ASP A 38 -13.78 6.73 6.59
C ASP A 38 -13.59 5.22 6.52
N ASP A 39 -12.35 4.77 6.55
CA ASP A 39 -12.01 3.35 6.49
C ASP A 39 -10.64 3.08 7.09
N ASP A 40 -10.38 1.84 7.44
CA ASP A 40 -9.07 1.40 7.91
C ASP A 40 -8.79 -0.06 7.51
N GLY A 41 -7.51 -0.41 7.48
CA GLY A 41 -7.09 -1.76 7.15
C GLY A 41 -5.74 -2.11 7.76
N ILE A 42 -5.49 -3.39 7.90
CA ILE A 42 -4.23 -3.94 8.40
C ILE A 42 -3.76 -5.12 7.55
N LEU A 43 -2.46 -5.30 7.49
CA LEU A 43 -1.81 -6.53 7.03
C LEU A 43 -0.84 -6.99 8.10
N LEU A 44 -0.87 -8.27 8.44
CA LEU A 44 0.13 -8.89 9.31
C LEU A 44 0.72 -10.12 8.61
N THR A 45 2.03 -10.17 8.55
CA THR A 45 2.82 -11.33 8.12
C THR A 45 3.82 -11.69 9.23
N ASP A 46 4.63 -12.72 9.04
CA ASP A 46 5.67 -13.06 10.02
C ASP A 46 6.68 -11.92 10.22
N THR A 47 7.00 -11.19 9.17
CA THR A 47 8.06 -10.18 9.22
C THR A 47 7.58 -8.74 9.14
N CYS A 48 6.30 -8.50 8.81
CA CYS A 48 5.77 -7.17 8.54
C CYS A 48 4.36 -6.99 9.10
N GLY A 49 4.12 -5.85 9.72
CA GLY A 49 2.79 -5.33 10.00
C GLY A 49 2.61 -3.98 9.32
N LEU A 50 1.53 -3.82 8.56
CA LEU A 50 1.16 -2.55 7.92
C LEU A 50 -0.24 -2.16 8.35
N SER A 51 -0.46 -0.87 8.55
CA SER A 51 -1.77 -0.32 8.82
C SER A 51 -2.03 0.96 8.06
N HIS A 52 -3.30 1.21 7.76
CA HIS A 52 -3.75 2.34 6.96
C HIS A 52 -5.07 2.88 7.50
N THR A 53 -5.21 4.20 7.58
CA THR A 53 -6.50 4.86 7.77
C THR A 53 -6.80 5.75 6.58
N ARG A 54 -8.05 5.76 6.13
CA ARG A 54 -8.46 6.36 4.87
C ARG A 54 -9.35 7.57 5.05
N LEU A 55 -9.02 8.62 4.29
CA LEU A 55 -9.95 9.70 3.98
C LEU A 55 -10.32 9.59 2.49
N SER A 56 -11.57 9.23 2.22
CA SER A 56 -12.08 8.97 0.86
C SER A 56 -12.50 10.26 0.18
N ILE A 57 -11.59 10.89 -0.55
CA ILE A 57 -11.89 12.06 -1.37
C ILE A 57 -12.33 11.68 -2.78
N ARG A 58 -11.77 10.59 -3.31
CA ARG A 58 -12.08 10.02 -4.63
C ARG A 58 -12.18 8.50 -4.51
N ASP A 59 -13.05 7.91 -5.32
CA ASP A 59 -13.23 6.46 -5.47
C ASP A 59 -13.41 5.69 -4.15
N ILE A 60 -14.58 5.87 -3.57
CA ILE A 60 -14.97 5.28 -2.27
C ILE A 60 -14.82 3.75 -2.27
N LYS A 61 -14.95 3.10 -3.44
CA LYS A 61 -14.97 1.63 -3.54
C LYS A 61 -13.63 0.98 -3.93
N ALA A 62 -12.74 1.70 -4.59
CA ALA A 62 -11.60 1.09 -5.27
C ALA A 62 -10.22 1.39 -4.65
N GLY A 63 -10.12 2.25 -3.67
CA GLY A 63 -8.86 2.63 -3.04
C GLY A 63 -8.61 1.97 -1.67
N ILE A 64 -9.16 0.77 -1.44
CA ILE A 64 -8.98 0.05 -0.17
C ILE A 64 -7.51 -0.30 0.02
N GLN A 65 -6.99 -0.01 1.22
CA GLN A 65 -5.61 -0.30 1.60
C GLN A 65 -5.56 -0.99 2.98
N PRO A 66 -4.55 -1.82 3.24
CA PRO A 66 -3.43 -2.20 2.36
C PRO A 66 -3.91 -2.84 1.05
N MET A 67 -3.29 -2.46 -0.07
CA MET A 67 -3.66 -2.98 -1.40
C MET A 67 -2.65 -4.02 -1.85
N THR A 68 -3.13 -5.21 -2.24
CA THR A 68 -2.29 -6.29 -2.72
C THR A 68 -2.53 -6.56 -4.21
N ARG A 69 -1.43 -6.74 -4.96
CA ARG A 69 -1.46 -7.20 -6.34
C ARG A 69 -0.51 -8.38 -6.50
N THR A 70 -0.96 -9.35 -7.27
CA THR A 70 -0.18 -10.54 -7.62
C THR A 70 0.13 -10.51 -9.10
N VAL A 71 1.42 -10.57 -9.44
CA VAL A 71 1.90 -10.59 -10.82
C VAL A 71 2.90 -11.75 -10.96
N ALA A 72 2.66 -12.62 -11.94
CA ALA A 72 3.49 -13.80 -12.19
C ALA A 72 3.71 -14.68 -10.94
N GLY A 73 2.67 -14.83 -10.11
CA GLY A 73 2.71 -15.64 -8.89
C GLY A 73 3.39 -14.99 -7.68
N ARG A 74 3.87 -13.75 -7.81
CA ARG A 74 4.49 -12.97 -6.73
C ARG A 74 3.55 -11.86 -6.25
N SER A 75 3.33 -11.80 -4.95
CA SER A 75 2.41 -10.84 -4.33
C SER A 75 3.15 -9.68 -3.69
N PHE A 76 2.59 -8.49 -3.83
CA PHE A 76 3.10 -7.24 -3.26
C PHE A 76 1.96 -6.49 -2.61
N THR A 77 2.21 -5.88 -1.47
CA THR A 77 1.22 -5.08 -0.75
C THR A 77 1.75 -3.68 -0.49
N ILE A 78 0.93 -2.67 -0.74
CA ILE A 78 1.25 -1.27 -0.51
C ILE A 78 0.30 -0.64 0.51
N VAL A 79 0.84 0.24 1.35
CA VAL A 79 0.13 1.30 2.04
C VAL A 79 0.68 2.65 1.56
N PHE A 80 -0.22 3.59 1.29
CA PHE A 80 0.11 4.86 0.63
C PHE A 80 -0.70 6.01 1.23
N ASN A 81 -0.03 7.11 1.47
CA ASN A 81 -0.62 8.39 1.81
C ASN A 81 -0.01 9.48 0.94
N GLY A 82 -0.82 10.14 0.15
CA GLY A 82 -0.37 11.22 -0.72
C GLY A 82 -1.24 11.42 -1.94
N GLU A 83 -0.67 12.10 -2.93
CA GLU A 83 -1.27 12.32 -4.24
C GLU A 83 -0.17 12.31 -5.30
N ILE A 84 -0.41 11.60 -6.39
CA ILE A 84 0.50 11.49 -7.53
C ILE A 84 -0.06 12.34 -8.67
N TYR A 85 0.77 13.24 -9.17
CA TYR A 85 0.35 14.22 -10.19
C TYR A 85 0.47 13.67 -11.61
N ASN A 86 1.39 12.74 -11.85
CA ASN A 86 1.68 12.18 -13.17
C ASN A 86 1.24 10.73 -13.33
N THR A 87 0.08 10.37 -12.76
CA THR A 87 -0.47 9.01 -12.84
C THR A 87 -0.63 8.51 -14.27
N ASP A 88 -1.08 9.36 -15.19
CA ASP A 88 -1.26 8.99 -16.60
C ASP A 88 0.07 8.66 -17.29
N GLU A 89 1.11 9.43 -17.02
CA GLU A 89 2.46 9.18 -17.55
C GLU A 89 3.03 7.85 -17.05
N LEU A 90 2.79 7.50 -15.78
CA LEU A 90 3.21 6.24 -15.18
C LEU A 90 2.41 5.05 -15.71
N LYS A 91 1.12 5.27 -15.99
CA LYS A 91 0.16 4.25 -16.38
C LYS A 91 0.36 3.76 -17.82
N GLN A 92 0.67 4.68 -18.74
CA GLN A 92 0.78 4.36 -20.17
C GLN A 92 1.83 3.28 -20.48
N PRO A 93 3.08 3.35 -19.99
CA PRO A 93 4.06 2.29 -20.18
C PRO A 93 3.63 0.94 -19.61
N LEU A 94 2.96 0.94 -18.45
CA LEU A 94 2.48 -0.28 -17.82
C LEU A 94 1.41 -0.97 -18.68
N ILE A 95 0.45 -0.22 -19.19
CA ILE A 95 -0.58 -0.74 -20.11
C ILE A 95 0.08 -1.32 -21.36
N SER A 96 1.06 -0.63 -21.95
CA SER A 96 1.80 -1.09 -23.12
C SER A 96 2.56 -2.40 -22.88
N HIS A 97 2.94 -2.68 -21.64
CA HIS A 97 3.61 -3.93 -21.25
C HIS A 97 2.63 -4.99 -20.69
N GLY A 98 1.33 -4.82 -20.90
CA GLY A 98 0.32 -5.83 -20.59
C GLY A 98 -0.23 -5.80 -19.15
N TYR A 99 0.10 -4.78 -18.36
CA TYR A 99 -0.50 -4.62 -17.03
C TYR A 99 -1.93 -4.13 -17.13
N SER A 100 -2.82 -4.73 -16.36
CA SER A 100 -4.22 -4.31 -16.24
C SER A 100 -4.48 -3.64 -14.90
N PHE A 101 -5.33 -2.61 -14.92
CA PHE A 101 -5.75 -1.88 -13.74
C PHE A 101 -7.17 -2.29 -13.36
N THR A 102 -7.40 -2.53 -12.09
CA THR A 102 -8.72 -2.86 -11.53
C THR A 102 -9.36 -1.70 -10.79
N THR A 103 -8.58 -0.67 -10.50
CA THR A 103 -9.02 0.56 -9.84
C THR A 103 -8.59 1.79 -10.60
N THR A 104 -9.07 2.96 -10.18
CA THR A 104 -8.63 4.27 -10.69
C THR A 104 -7.67 4.96 -9.71
N SER A 105 -7.21 4.27 -8.66
CA SER A 105 -6.44 4.88 -7.58
C SER A 105 -4.96 5.07 -7.93
N ASP A 106 -4.37 6.13 -7.40
CA ASP A 106 -2.93 6.38 -7.44
C ASP A 106 -2.14 5.24 -6.79
N THR A 107 -2.71 4.61 -5.78
CA THR A 107 -2.11 3.50 -5.04
C THR A 107 -1.79 2.32 -5.96
N GLU A 108 -2.71 1.95 -6.85
CA GLU A 108 -2.49 0.86 -7.80
C GLU A 108 -1.42 1.22 -8.83
N VAL A 109 -1.40 2.47 -9.30
CA VAL A 109 -0.37 2.95 -10.22
C VAL A 109 1.01 2.86 -9.60
N LEU A 110 1.17 3.29 -8.35
CA LEU A 110 2.44 3.18 -7.62
C LEU A 110 2.88 1.73 -7.45
N LEU A 111 1.97 0.86 -7.03
CA LEU A 111 2.29 -0.55 -6.79
C LEU A 111 2.73 -1.26 -8.07
N LEU A 112 2.00 -1.08 -9.17
CA LEU A 112 2.37 -1.66 -10.45
C LEU A 112 3.64 -1.05 -11.03
N SER A 113 3.90 0.24 -10.79
CA SER A 113 5.17 0.89 -11.17
C SER A 113 6.36 0.26 -10.45
N TYR A 114 6.24 0.01 -9.14
CA TYR A 114 7.26 -0.70 -8.38
C TYR A 114 7.49 -2.13 -8.92
N ILE A 115 6.41 -2.87 -9.20
CA ILE A 115 6.50 -4.24 -9.72
C ILE A 115 7.23 -4.27 -11.07
N TYR A 116 7.01 -3.27 -11.92
CA TYR A 116 7.60 -3.21 -13.25
C TYR A 116 9.03 -2.64 -13.27
N TYR A 117 9.26 -1.52 -12.58
CA TYR A 117 10.54 -0.82 -12.63
C TYR A 117 11.50 -1.18 -11.48
N GLY A 118 11.01 -1.85 -10.43
CA GLY A 118 11.77 -2.04 -9.20
C GLY A 118 11.85 -0.77 -8.34
N PRO A 119 12.76 -0.72 -7.34
CA PRO A 119 12.86 0.38 -6.38
C PRO A 119 13.09 1.76 -7.00
N ASP A 120 13.75 1.82 -8.13
CA ASP A 120 14.09 3.08 -8.83
C ASP A 120 12.86 3.76 -9.46
N PHE A 121 11.68 3.15 -9.39
CA PHE A 121 10.44 3.75 -9.88
C PHE A 121 10.14 5.11 -9.27
N VAL A 122 10.63 5.36 -8.05
CA VAL A 122 10.42 6.63 -7.33
C VAL A 122 10.97 7.83 -8.09
N GLU A 123 12.00 7.65 -8.90
CA GLU A 123 12.58 8.70 -9.73
C GLU A 123 11.64 9.19 -10.84
N LYS A 124 10.64 8.38 -11.17
CA LYS A 124 9.62 8.69 -12.19
C LYS A 124 8.36 9.33 -11.60
N VAL A 125 8.23 9.31 -10.27
CA VAL A 125 7.02 9.76 -9.59
C VAL A 125 7.08 11.25 -9.32
N ASN A 126 6.04 11.98 -9.73
CA ASN A 126 5.85 13.38 -9.40
C ASN A 126 4.61 13.52 -8.49
N GLY A 127 4.80 14.01 -7.27
CA GLY A 127 3.72 14.16 -6.31
C GLY A 127 4.22 14.41 -4.89
N ILE A 128 3.28 14.39 -3.96
CA ILE A 128 3.56 14.42 -2.51
C ILE A 128 3.12 13.08 -1.95
N PHE A 129 4.04 12.30 -1.42
CA PHE A 129 3.73 10.94 -1.04
C PHE A 129 4.60 10.38 0.08
N ALA A 130 4.02 9.44 0.81
CA ALA A 130 4.69 8.47 1.66
C ALA A 130 4.06 7.10 1.42
N PHE A 131 4.87 6.07 1.31
CA PHE A 131 4.38 4.70 1.12
C PHE A 131 5.31 3.67 1.74
N ALA A 132 4.79 2.47 1.93
CA ALA A 132 5.57 1.27 2.18
C ALA A 132 5.05 0.15 1.29
N ILE A 133 5.96 -0.59 0.66
CA ILE A 133 5.65 -1.76 -0.15
C ILE A 133 6.30 -2.99 0.48
N TYR A 134 5.51 -4.01 0.73
CA TYR A 134 5.95 -5.30 1.22
C TYR A 134 5.91 -6.34 0.10
N ASP A 135 7.04 -6.97 -0.17
CA ASP A 135 7.18 -8.09 -1.09
C ASP A 135 7.05 -9.41 -0.29
N HIS A 136 6.04 -10.20 -0.61
CA HIS A 136 5.73 -11.42 0.13
C HIS A 136 6.72 -12.57 -0.10
N MET A 137 7.65 -12.41 -1.04
CA MET A 137 8.65 -13.45 -1.36
C MET A 137 10.00 -13.24 -0.66
N GLU A 138 10.21 -12.12 0.02
CA GLU A 138 11.45 -11.78 0.73
C GLU A 138 11.28 -11.78 2.25
#